data_7b76c1f38ffe5e74c7f33865d0b3f69c
#
_entry.id   7b76c1f38ffe5e74c7f33865d0b3f69c
#
_cell.length_a   1.000
_cell.length_b   1.000
_cell.length_c   1.000
_cell.angle_alpha   90.00
_cell.angle_beta   90.00
_cell.angle_gamma   90.00
#
_symmetry.space_group_name_H-M   'P 1'
#
loop_
_entity.id
_entity.type
_entity.pdbx_description
1 polymer ?
#
loop_
_entity_poly.entity_id
_entity_poly.type
_entity_poly.pdbx_seq_one_letter_code
_entity_poly.pdbx_strand_id
1 'polypeptide(L)'
;MAGDRIKKQFSRRDFVKGSGNAIAGGALSVAAIASMPEHAVAAGPAPVKTDYPKSSKYLVYDSRQCAGCQSCMLACSLVHDGATSPSLSRIQVSRSVLSRYPYDIRMAVCRQCPEPLCVDNCPAGACHVDTANGNLRRIEAEKCIGCKTCIKSCPHNPHRTVWNPETGKATKCDLCLDTPYFSKKGGPDGDQACVTTCPMGALKVVAELPSQIDIGGYDVNLAPPPPPPEKFGFRGAKPQSAVSGKQ
;
A
#
# COMPACT_ATOMS: atom_id res chain seq x y z
N MET A 1 37.87 -34.62 -23.07
CA MET A 1 37.92 -33.56 -24.08
C MET A 1 36.73 -32.64 -23.81
N ALA A 2 36.95 -31.56 -23.09
CA ALA A 2 35.91 -30.60 -22.72
C ALA A 2 35.91 -29.44 -23.72
N GLY A 3 34.81 -29.26 -24.44
CA GLY A 3 34.68 -28.25 -25.47
C GLY A 3 34.46 -26.84 -24.86
N ASP A 4 35.37 -25.99 -25.13
CA ASP A 4 35.36 -24.55 -24.83
C ASP A 4 34.20 -23.87 -25.57
N ARG A 5 33.13 -23.45 -24.83
CA ARG A 5 32.11 -22.57 -25.38
C ARG A 5 32.57 -21.14 -25.23
N ILE A 6 33.14 -20.59 -26.30
CA ILE A 6 33.46 -19.19 -26.43
C ILE A 6 32.17 -18.37 -26.29
N LYS A 7 32.00 -17.67 -25.18
CA LYS A 7 30.96 -16.66 -25.00
C LYS A 7 31.27 -15.44 -25.87
N LYS A 8 30.64 -15.32 -27.02
CA LYS A 8 30.68 -14.11 -27.85
C LYS A 8 30.10 -12.96 -27.04
N GLN A 9 30.93 -12.03 -26.63
CA GLN A 9 30.48 -10.77 -26.03
C GLN A 9 29.96 -9.86 -27.15
N PHE A 10 28.68 -9.56 -27.14
CA PHE A 10 28.08 -8.57 -28.05
C PHE A 10 28.44 -7.16 -27.58
N SER A 11 29.08 -6.38 -28.46
CA SER A 11 29.39 -4.98 -28.17
C SER A 11 28.20 -4.08 -28.51
N ARG A 12 28.13 -2.88 -27.86
CA ARG A 12 27.11 -1.88 -28.17
C ARG A 12 27.09 -1.46 -29.65
N ARG A 13 28.24 -1.59 -30.35
CA ARG A 13 28.37 -1.31 -31.79
C ARG A 13 27.73 -2.36 -32.66
N ASP A 14 27.70 -3.60 -32.23
CA ASP A 14 27.09 -4.72 -32.96
C ASP A 14 25.55 -4.64 -32.89
N PHE A 15 25.03 -4.12 -31.78
CA PHE A 15 23.60 -3.84 -31.64
C PHE A 15 23.11 -2.74 -32.59
N VAL A 16 23.86 -1.64 -32.71
CA VAL A 16 23.46 -0.52 -33.60
C VAL A 16 23.59 -0.90 -35.08
N LYS A 17 24.53 -1.76 -35.46
CA LYS A 17 24.65 -2.24 -36.85
C LYS A 17 23.57 -3.27 -37.21
N GLY A 18 23.10 -4.06 -36.23
CA GLY A 18 22.01 -5.01 -36.45
C GLY A 18 20.63 -4.36 -36.60
N SER A 19 20.38 -3.21 -35.97
CA SER A 19 19.11 -2.51 -36.07
C SER A 19 18.92 -1.71 -37.36
N GLY A 20 20.00 -1.39 -38.07
CA GLY A 20 19.94 -0.63 -39.33
C GLY A 20 19.32 -1.39 -40.52
N ASN A 21 19.38 -2.71 -40.53
CA ASN A 21 18.85 -3.53 -41.63
C ASN A 21 17.38 -3.95 -41.46
N ALA A 22 16.77 -3.69 -40.30
CA ALA A 22 15.36 -4.03 -40.05
C ALA A 22 14.36 -2.96 -40.56
N ILE A 23 14.85 -1.78 -40.98
CA ILE A 23 13.95 -0.66 -41.38
C ILE A 23 13.59 -0.72 -42.87
N ALA A 24 14.36 -1.42 -43.68
CA ALA A 24 14.09 -1.49 -45.13
C ALA A 24 13.02 -2.55 -45.54
N GLY A 25 12.64 -3.46 -44.63
CA GLY A 25 11.63 -4.50 -44.88
C GLY A 25 10.23 -4.23 -44.31
N GLY A 26 10.04 -3.10 -43.61
CA GLY A 26 8.84 -2.82 -42.81
C GLY A 26 7.65 -2.16 -43.50
N ALA A 27 7.76 -1.83 -44.79
CA ALA A 27 6.70 -1.07 -45.48
C ALA A 27 5.53 -1.90 -46.01
N LEU A 28 5.55 -3.22 -45.93
CA LEU A 28 4.49 -4.10 -46.48
C LEU A 28 3.64 -4.82 -45.47
N SER A 29 3.85 -4.62 -44.16
CA SER A 29 3.14 -5.37 -43.11
C SER A 29 2.12 -4.56 -42.27
N VAL A 30 1.94 -3.28 -42.54
CA VAL A 30 0.96 -2.45 -41.81
C VAL A 30 -0.49 -2.76 -42.18
N ALA A 31 -0.73 -3.31 -43.38
CA ALA A 31 -2.07 -3.67 -43.84
C ALA A 31 -2.62 -4.99 -43.26
N ALA A 32 -1.76 -5.84 -42.68
CA ALA A 32 -2.17 -7.15 -42.15
C ALA A 32 -2.57 -7.12 -40.66
N ILE A 33 -2.29 -6.03 -39.94
CA ILE A 33 -2.62 -5.90 -38.51
C ILE A 33 -4.06 -5.40 -38.29
N ALA A 34 -4.69 -4.81 -39.33
CA ALA A 34 -6.05 -4.27 -39.22
C ALA A 34 -7.18 -5.32 -39.27
N SER A 35 -6.86 -6.60 -39.44
CA SER A 35 -7.86 -7.68 -39.50
C SER A 35 -7.70 -8.77 -38.44
N MET A 36 -6.92 -8.54 -37.39
CA MET A 36 -6.98 -9.43 -36.23
C MET A 36 -8.29 -9.15 -35.48
N PRO A 37 -9.15 -10.16 -35.29
CA PRO A 37 -10.31 -9.98 -34.43
C PRO A 37 -9.78 -9.59 -33.05
N GLU A 38 -10.29 -8.47 -32.52
CA GLU A 38 -10.12 -8.16 -31.10
C GLU A 38 -10.45 -9.44 -30.34
N HIS A 39 -9.44 -10.04 -29.76
CA HIS A 39 -9.68 -11.11 -28.80
C HIS A 39 -10.53 -10.48 -27.70
N ALA A 40 -11.83 -10.72 -27.77
CA ALA A 40 -12.73 -10.46 -26.68
C ALA A 40 -12.14 -11.20 -25.49
N VAL A 41 -11.40 -10.48 -24.64
CA VAL A 41 -11.06 -10.95 -23.31
C VAL A 41 -12.40 -11.19 -22.69
N ALA A 42 -12.82 -12.46 -22.61
CA ALA A 42 -14.04 -12.83 -21.96
C ALA A 42 -14.00 -12.18 -20.58
N ALA A 43 -14.87 -11.20 -20.37
CA ALA A 43 -15.03 -10.61 -19.07
C ALA A 43 -15.35 -11.77 -18.13
N GLY A 44 -14.42 -12.05 -17.22
CA GLY A 44 -14.65 -13.04 -16.20
C GLY A 44 -15.99 -12.75 -15.52
N PRO A 45 -16.65 -13.74 -14.93
CA PRO A 45 -17.93 -13.53 -14.27
C PRO A 45 -17.80 -12.33 -13.35
N ALA A 46 -18.76 -11.41 -13.45
CA ALA A 46 -18.79 -10.22 -12.61
C ALA A 46 -18.61 -10.64 -11.13
N PRO A 47 -17.75 -10.00 -10.35
CA PRO A 47 -17.54 -10.38 -8.97
C PRO A 47 -18.88 -10.38 -8.26
N VAL A 48 -19.26 -11.52 -7.70
CA VAL A 48 -20.45 -11.64 -6.87
C VAL A 48 -20.22 -10.70 -5.70
N LYS A 49 -21.02 -9.65 -5.57
CA LYS A 49 -20.96 -8.74 -4.43
C LYS A 49 -21.32 -9.52 -3.18
N THR A 50 -20.33 -9.98 -2.47
CA THR A 50 -20.52 -10.61 -1.17
C THR A 50 -20.66 -9.48 -0.15
N ASP A 51 -21.76 -9.47 0.60
CA ASP A 51 -21.95 -8.51 1.69
C ASP A 51 -21.10 -8.95 2.88
N TYR A 52 -19.94 -8.34 3.00
CA TYR A 52 -19.02 -8.64 4.10
C TYR A 52 -19.33 -7.79 5.32
N PRO A 53 -19.31 -8.37 6.53
CA PRO A 53 -19.45 -7.61 7.76
C PRO A 53 -18.35 -6.56 7.85
N LYS A 54 -18.67 -5.36 8.35
CA LYS A 54 -17.70 -4.28 8.56
C LYS A 54 -16.62 -4.71 9.56
N SER A 55 -15.41 -4.21 9.38
CA SER A 55 -14.35 -4.38 10.38
C SER A 55 -14.73 -3.69 11.68
N SER A 56 -14.41 -4.29 12.81
CA SER A 56 -14.67 -3.69 14.12
C SER A 56 -13.76 -2.49 14.42
N LYS A 57 -12.58 -2.42 13.78
CA LYS A 57 -11.58 -1.38 14.02
C LYS A 57 -10.84 -0.99 12.76
N TYR A 58 -10.40 0.27 12.73
CA TYR A 58 -9.68 0.89 11.63
C TYR A 58 -8.49 1.67 12.15
N LEU A 59 -7.32 1.50 11.52
CA LEU A 59 -6.15 2.32 11.82
C LEU A 59 -6.21 3.60 10.97
N VAL A 60 -6.19 4.73 11.64
CA VAL A 60 -6.28 6.06 11.03
C VAL A 60 -5.07 6.91 11.44
N TYR A 61 -4.79 7.95 10.68
CA TYR A 61 -3.71 8.88 11.00
C TYR A 61 -4.12 10.32 10.77
N ASP A 62 -3.44 11.23 11.46
CA ASP A 62 -3.55 12.67 11.25
C ASP A 62 -2.27 13.16 10.54
N SER A 63 -2.41 13.58 9.29
CA SER A 63 -1.30 14.08 8.47
C SER A 63 -0.68 15.36 9.03
N ARG A 64 -1.43 16.14 9.81
CA ARG A 64 -0.96 17.38 10.44
C ARG A 64 -0.07 17.14 11.65
N GLN A 65 -0.23 15.99 12.31
CA GLN A 65 0.57 15.61 13.47
C GLN A 65 1.75 14.72 13.07
N CYS A 66 1.69 14.08 11.91
CA CYS A 66 2.73 13.16 11.47
C CYS A 66 4.02 13.91 11.13
N ALA A 67 5.12 13.55 11.80
CA ALA A 67 6.44 14.11 11.52
C ALA A 67 7.19 13.41 10.36
N GLY A 68 6.63 12.34 9.78
CA GLY A 68 7.28 11.55 8.74
C GLY A 68 8.53 10.79 9.21
N CYS A 69 8.68 10.54 10.51
CA CYS A 69 9.89 9.95 11.11
C CYS A 69 10.07 8.45 10.83
N GLN A 70 9.06 7.77 10.26
CA GLN A 70 9.05 6.35 9.90
C GLN A 70 9.18 5.36 11.08
N SER A 71 9.20 5.79 12.33
CA SER A 71 9.27 4.90 13.49
C SER A 71 8.17 3.84 13.49
N CYS A 72 6.97 4.19 13.05
CA CYS A 72 5.86 3.25 12.89
C CYS A 72 6.15 2.16 11.85
N MET A 73 6.91 2.45 10.79
CA MET A 73 7.31 1.46 9.78
C MET A 73 8.30 0.47 10.37
N LEU A 74 9.32 0.96 11.05
CA LEU A 74 10.35 0.12 11.67
C LEU A 74 9.76 -0.77 12.77
N ALA A 75 8.89 -0.21 13.62
CA ALA A 75 8.19 -0.98 14.63
C ALA A 75 7.28 -2.05 14.02
N CYS A 76 6.55 -1.73 12.94
CA CYS A 76 5.67 -2.68 12.27
C CYS A 76 6.45 -3.88 11.71
N SER A 77 7.54 -3.65 10.97
CA SER A 77 8.35 -4.74 10.42
C SER A 77 9.06 -5.54 11.52
N LEU A 78 9.52 -4.88 12.58
CA LEU A 78 10.17 -5.56 13.70
C LEU A 78 9.24 -6.58 14.39
N VAL A 79 8.01 -6.17 14.72
CA VAL A 79 7.08 -7.05 15.44
C VAL A 79 6.50 -8.18 14.61
N HIS A 80 6.45 -8.01 13.28
CA HIS A 80 5.91 -9.01 12.37
C HIS A 80 7.00 -9.94 11.79
N ASP A 81 8.14 -9.37 11.40
CA ASP A 81 9.16 -10.08 10.62
C ASP A 81 10.49 -10.22 11.39
N GLY A 82 10.60 -9.69 12.61
CA GLY A 82 11.84 -9.70 13.40
C GLY A 82 12.96 -8.82 12.83
N ALA A 83 12.69 -8.03 11.80
CA ALA A 83 13.66 -7.18 11.12
C ALA A 83 13.15 -5.74 10.98
N THR A 84 14.03 -4.78 11.14
CA THR A 84 13.71 -3.36 10.92
C THR A 84 13.90 -2.99 9.46
N SER A 85 12.84 -3.13 8.67
CA SER A 85 12.87 -2.83 7.23
C SER A 85 11.63 -2.03 6.80
N PRO A 86 11.79 -0.82 6.25
CA PRO A 86 10.65 -0.07 5.71
C PRO A 86 9.90 -0.81 4.61
N SER A 87 10.58 -1.63 3.80
CA SER A 87 9.96 -2.37 2.69
C SER A 87 9.08 -3.53 3.13
N LEU A 88 9.31 -4.10 4.31
CA LEU A 88 8.49 -5.16 4.89
C LEU A 88 7.32 -4.61 5.73
N SER A 89 7.36 -3.33 6.05
CA SER A 89 6.34 -2.71 6.88
C SER A 89 4.96 -2.73 6.22
N ARG A 90 3.94 -3.13 6.98
CA ARG A 90 2.53 -3.16 6.54
C ARG A 90 1.86 -1.78 6.59
N ILE A 91 2.56 -0.78 7.11
CA ILE A 91 2.23 0.65 7.05
C ILE A 91 3.36 1.37 6.34
N GLN A 92 3.04 2.24 5.38
CA GLN A 92 4.02 2.94 4.56
C GLN A 92 3.85 4.44 4.72
N VAL A 93 4.93 5.12 5.06
CA VAL A 93 4.99 6.57 5.17
C VAL A 93 5.83 7.10 4.02
N SER A 94 5.26 7.97 3.21
CA SER A 94 5.92 8.63 2.10
C SER A 94 5.90 10.14 2.28
N ARG A 95 6.97 10.80 1.86
CA ARG A 95 7.06 12.26 1.82
C ARG A 95 7.12 12.72 0.37
N SER A 96 6.32 13.72 0.04
CA SER A 96 6.34 14.37 -1.27
C SER A 96 6.96 15.76 -1.13
N VAL A 97 8.12 15.96 -1.74
CA VAL A 97 8.84 17.26 -1.71
C VAL A 97 8.12 18.34 -2.52
N LEU A 98 7.23 17.94 -3.42
CA LEU A 98 6.46 18.86 -4.27
C LEU A 98 5.09 19.22 -3.68
N SER A 99 4.66 18.51 -2.65
CA SER A 99 3.40 18.81 -1.95
C SER A 99 3.64 19.73 -0.76
N ARG A 100 2.62 20.51 -0.42
CA ARG A 100 2.67 21.41 0.74
C ARG A 100 1.90 20.80 1.91
N TYR A 101 2.27 21.21 3.11
CA TYR A 101 1.53 20.90 4.33
C TYR A 101 0.03 21.19 4.14
N PRO A 102 -0.87 20.33 4.59
CA PRO A 102 -0.64 19.07 5.33
C PRO A 102 -0.52 17.82 4.45
N TYR A 103 -0.32 17.96 3.14
CA TYR A 103 -0.35 16.87 2.16
C TYR A 103 1.04 16.39 1.72
N ASP A 104 2.10 16.95 2.30
CA ASP A 104 3.49 16.58 2.04
C ASP A 104 3.87 15.22 2.63
N ILE A 105 3.15 14.77 3.67
CA ILE A 105 3.32 13.45 4.28
C ILE A 105 2.04 12.63 4.04
N ARG A 106 2.23 11.44 3.49
CA ARG A 106 1.15 10.47 3.26
C ARG A 106 1.46 9.16 3.94
N MET A 107 0.43 8.56 4.51
CA MET A 107 0.53 7.25 5.14
C MET A 107 -0.40 6.28 4.44
N ALA A 108 0.15 5.16 4.00
CA ALA A 108 -0.59 4.11 3.34
C ALA A 108 -0.68 2.88 4.25
N VAL A 109 -1.87 2.56 4.70
CA VAL A 109 -2.20 1.40 5.52
C VAL A 109 -3.48 0.75 5.00
N CYS A 110 -3.69 -0.53 5.29
CA CYS A 110 -4.90 -1.22 4.89
C CYS A 110 -6.14 -0.53 5.46
N ARG A 111 -7.08 -0.17 4.58
CA ARG A 111 -8.30 0.54 4.94
C ARG A 111 -9.43 -0.37 5.43
N GLN A 112 -9.21 -1.68 5.55
CA GLN A 112 -10.23 -2.63 5.97
C GLN A 112 -11.57 -2.43 5.23
N CYS A 113 -11.50 -2.30 3.90
CA CYS A 113 -12.60 -1.88 3.03
C CYS A 113 -13.89 -2.67 3.28
N PRO A 114 -15.07 -2.03 3.22
CA PRO A 114 -16.34 -2.74 3.27
C PRO A 114 -16.48 -3.77 2.14
N GLU A 115 -16.11 -3.37 0.92
CA GLU A 115 -16.06 -4.23 -0.26
C GLU A 115 -14.60 -4.59 -0.56
N PRO A 116 -14.08 -5.69 -0.04
CA PRO A 116 -12.66 -6.01 -0.11
C PRO A 116 -12.30 -6.78 -1.39
N LEU A 117 -12.12 -6.10 -2.52
CA LEU A 117 -11.74 -6.71 -3.80
C LEU A 117 -10.51 -7.62 -3.71
N CYS A 118 -9.62 -7.38 -2.74
CA CYS A 118 -8.48 -8.25 -2.50
C CYS A 118 -8.86 -9.61 -1.89
N VAL A 119 -10.00 -9.69 -1.20
CA VAL A 119 -10.59 -10.93 -0.69
C VAL A 119 -11.29 -11.66 -1.82
N ASP A 120 -12.18 -10.98 -2.54
CA ASP A 120 -12.97 -11.55 -3.63
C ASP A 120 -12.11 -12.19 -4.72
N ASN A 121 -10.99 -11.55 -5.04
CA ASN A 121 -10.08 -11.99 -6.09
C ASN A 121 -8.94 -12.90 -5.60
N CYS A 122 -8.98 -13.40 -4.36
CA CYS A 122 -7.93 -14.28 -3.86
C CYS A 122 -8.20 -15.75 -4.25
N PRO A 123 -7.48 -16.34 -5.21
CA PRO A 123 -7.80 -17.70 -5.69
C PRO A 123 -7.54 -18.78 -4.64
N ALA A 124 -6.63 -18.52 -3.71
CA ALA A 124 -6.28 -19.48 -2.65
C ALA A 124 -7.10 -19.26 -1.35
N GLY A 125 -8.00 -18.27 -1.29
CA GLY A 125 -8.70 -17.92 -0.07
C GLY A 125 -7.80 -17.43 1.09
N ALA A 126 -6.51 -17.20 0.81
CA ALA A 126 -5.55 -16.74 1.81
C ALA A 126 -5.88 -15.32 2.30
N CYS A 127 -6.33 -14.44 1.40
CA CYS A 127 -6.87 -13.15 1.78
C CYS A 127 -8.35 -13.32 2.09
N HIS A 128 -8.75 -13.13 3.34
CA HIS A 128 -10.09 -13.41 3.82
C HIS A 128 -10.55 -12.39 4.86
N VAL A 129 -11.82 -12.46 5.24
CA VAL A 129 -12.38 -11.72 6.38
C VAL A 129 -12.34 -12.63 7.59
N ASP A 130 -11.59 -12.25 8.60
CA ASP A 130 -11.45 -12.99 9.84
C ASP A 130 -12.55 -12.57 10.82
N THR A 131 -13.64 -13.34 10.82
CA THR A 131 -14.82 -13.07 11.65
C THR A 131 -14.55 -13.30 13.14
N ALA A 132 -13.61 -14.16 13.47
CA ALA A 132 -13.25 -14.43 14.86
C ALA A 132 -12.48 -13.26 15.50
N ASN A 133 -11.81 -12.45 14.66
CA ASN A 133 -10.98 -11.34 15.11
C ASN A 133 -11.52 -9.98 14.58
N GLY A 134 -12.79 -9.72 14.83
CA GLY A 134 -13.39 -8.42 14.52
C GLY A 134 -13.54 -8.12 13.02
N ASN A 135 -13.76 -9.13 12.21
CA ASN A 135 -13.95 -9.01 10.76
C ASN A 135 -12.76 -8.35 10.04
N LEU A 136 -11.55 -8.56 10.51
CA LEU A 136 -10.36 -8.00 9.86
C LEU A 136 -10.11 -8.64 8.48
N ARG A 137 -9.79 -7.81 7.49
CA ARG A 137 -9.33 -8.29 6.18
C ARG A 137 -7.84 -8.58 6.30
N ARG A 138 -7.47 -9.85 6.45
CA ARG A 138 -6.08 -10.29 6.64
C ARG A 138 -5.64 -11.29 5.56
N ILE A 139 -4.36 -11.57 5.52
CA ILE A 139 -3.77 -12.60 4.67
C ILE A 139 -3.15 -13.65 5.59
N GLU A 140 -3.59 -14.88 5.43
CA GLU A 140 -3.02 -16.04 6.08
C GLU A 140 -1.81 -16.53 5.28
N ALA A 141 -0.62 -16.42 5.87
CA ALA A 141 0.63 -16.71 5.17
C ALA A 141 0.73 -18.15 4.70
N GLU A 142 0.22 -19.11 5.47
CA GLU A 142 0.27 -20.54 5.15
C GLU A 142 -0.52 -20.87 3.89
N LYS A 143 -1.68 -20.25 3.69
CA LYS A 143 -2.53 -20.43 2.50
C LYS A 143 -2.08 -19.61 1.29
N CYS A 144 -1.22 -18.60 1.50
CA CYS A 144 -0.82 -17.69 0.43
C CYS A 144 0.08 -18.40 -0.59
N ILE A 145 -0.31 -18.44 -1.85
CA ILE A 145 0.46 -19.02 -2.96
C ILE A 145 1.34 -17.99 -3.69
N GLY A 146 1.39 -16.74 -3.25
CA GLY A 146 2.25 -15.72 -3.83
C GLY A 146 1.81 -15.16 -5.20
N CYS A 147 0.56 -15.35 -5.61
CA CYS A 147 0.06 -14.93 -6.93
C CYS A 147 -0.04 -13.41 -7.15
N LYS A 148 0.13 -12.61 -6.11
CA LYS A 148 0.06 -11.12 -6.12
C LYS A 148 -1.28 -10.54 -6.58
N THR A 149 -2.33 -11.31 -6.73
CA THR A 149 -3.65 -10.80 -7.16
C THR A 149 -4.21 -9.79 -6.18
N CYS A 150 -4.07 -9.99 -4.88
CA CYS A 150 -4.49 -9.04 -3.84
C CYS A 150 -3.79 -7.67 -3.92
N ILE A 151 -2.57 -7.62 -4.48
CA ILE A 151 -1.85 -6.36 -4.75
C ILE A 151 -2.52 -5.64 -5.92
N LYS A 152 -2.77 -6.36 -7.03
CA LYS A 152 -3.38 -5.81 -8.24
C LYS A 152 -4.83 -5.38 -8.04
N SER A 153 -5.58 -6.13 -7.20
CA SER A 153 -6.99 -5.85 -6.90
C SER A 153 -7.21 -4.74 -5.88
N CYS A 154 -6.15 -4.22 -5.26
CA CYS A 154 -6.30 -3.14 -4.29
C CYS A 154 -6.70 -1.83 -5.00
N PRO A 155 -7.86 -1.22 -4.68
CA PRO A 155 -8.33 -0.02 -5.36
C PRO A 155 -7.56 1.25 -4.97
N HIS A 156 -6.73 1.17 -3.93
CA HIS A 156 -6.00 2.32 -3.40
C HIS A 156 -4.62 2.48 -4.06
N ASN A 157 -4.21 3.71 -4.25
CA ASN A 157 -2.87 4.07 -4.74
C ASN A 157 -2.10 4.87 -3.67
N PRO A 158 -0.94 4.35 -3.20
CA PRO A 158 -0.37 3.03 -3.47
C PRO A 158 -1.25 1.90 -2.92
N HIS A 159 -1.08 0.68 -3.44
CA HIS A 159 -1.77 -0.49 -2.92
C HIS A 159 -1.41 -0.74 -1.43
N ARG A 160 -2.32 -1.35 -0.68
CA ARG A 160 -2.18 -1.53 0.78
C ARG A 160 -1.68 -2.92 1.17
N THR A 161 -1.30 -3.72 0.21
CA THR A 161 -0.70 -5.05 0.40
C THR A 161 0.78 -4.97 0.12
N VAL A 162 1.60 -5.53 0.99
CA VAL A 162 3.05 -5.54 0.89
C VAL A 162 3.51 -6.92 0.42
N TRP A 163 4.54 -6.95 -0.40
CA TRP A 163 5.18 -8.17 -0.87
C TRP A 163 6.44 -8.43 -0.07
N ASN A 164 6.55 -9.62 0.52
CA ASN A 164 7.79 -10.08 1.12
C ASN A 164 8.51 -11.01 0.13
N PRO A 165 9.65 -10.59 -0.44
CA PRO A 165 10.38 -11.37 -1.43
C PRO A 165 11.07 -12.60 -0.84
N GLU A 166 11.43 -12.60 0.43
CA GLU A 166 12.12 -13.71 1.10
C GLU A 166 11.17 -14.89 1.30
N THR A 167 9.95 -14.63 1.74
CA THR A 167 8.94 -15.66 1.96
C THR A 167 8.12 -15.97 0.71
N GLY A 168 8.16 -15.11 -0.31
CA GLY A 168 7.30 -15.22 -1.49
C GLY A 168 5.82 -15.03 -1.16
N LYS A 169 5.48 -14.29 -0.12
CA LYS A 169 4.11 -14.10 0.38
C LYS A 169 3.70 -12.63 0.37
N ALA A 170 2.40 -12.41 0.25
CA ALA A 170 1.82 -11.09 0.43
C ALA A 170 1.40 -10.91 1.89
N THR A 171 1.57 -9.70 2.41
CA THR A 171 1.15 -9.32 3.77
C THR A 171 0.39 -7.99 3.73
N LYS A 172 -0.37 -7.70 4.75
CA LYS A 172 -1.09 -6.42 4.92
C LYS A 172 -1.37 -6.18 6.40
N CYS A 173 -1.74 -4.94 6.75
CA CYS A 173 -2.07 -4.60 8.13
C CYS A 173 -3.24 -5.45 8.64
N ASP A 174 -3.04 -6.10 9.76
CA ASP A 174 -3.95 -6.96 10.51
C ASP A 174 -4.18 -6.45 11.93
N LEU A 175 -3.85 -5.18 12.19
CA LEU A 175 -3.86 -4.55 13.51
C LEU A 175 -2.96 -5.27 14.54
N CYS A 176 -1.83 -5.78 14.08
CA CYS A 176 -0.88 -6.54 14.89
C CYS A 176 -1.45 -7.82 15.52
N LEU A 177 -2.41 -8.48 14.85
CA LEU A 177 -2.99 -9.72 15.30
C LEU A 177 -1.95 -10.86 15.30
N ASP A 178 -1.13 -10.92 14.24
CA ASP A 178 -0.10 -11.92 14.06
C ASP A 178 1.29 -11.26 14.14
N THR A 179 1.79 -11.18 15.35
CA THR A 179 3.04 -10.46 15.71
C THR A 179 3.91 -11.30 16.64
N PRO A 180 4.70 -12.25 16.11
CA PRO A 180 5.51 -13.16 16.92
C PRO A 180 6.57 -12.46 17.79
N TYR A 181 6.99 -11.25 17.42
CA TYR A 181 8.02 -10.49 18.13
C TYR A 181 7.46 -9.31 18.93
N PHE A 182 6.14 -9.29 19.17
CA PHE A 182 5.52 -8.24 19.97
C PHE A 182 5.24 -8.74 21.38
N SER A 183 5.72 -8.03 22.39
CA SER A 183 5.53 -8.39 23.80
C SER A 183 4.10 -8.17 24.33
N LYS A 184 3.29 -7.45 23.55
CA LYS A 184 1.91 -7.12 23.92
C LYS A 184 0.92 -7.89 23.06
N LYS A 185 -0.30 -8.04 23.55
CA LYS A 185 -1.40 -8.60 22.79
C LYS A 185 -1.83 -7.58 21.73
N GLY A 186 -1.71 -7.97 20.46
CA GLY A 186 -2.22 -7.18 19.33
C GLY A 186 -3.67 -7.51 18.97
N GLY A 187 -4.08 -7.12 17.77
CA GLY A 187 -5.43 -7.33 17.27
C GLY A 187 -6.33 -6.11 17.51
N PRO A 188 -7.62 -6.20 17.11
CA PRO A 188 -8.55 -5.06 17.18
C PRO A 188 -8.77 -4.53 18.60
N ASP A 189 -8.69 -5.39 19.60
CA ASP A 189 -8.89 -5.05 21.00
C ASP A 189 -7.57 -4.98 21.81
N GLY A 190 -6.44 -5.03 21.10
CA GLY A 190 -5.10 -4.97 21.69
C GLY A 190 -4.32 -3.74 21.26
N ASP A 191 -3.02 -3.77 21.53
CA ASP A 191 -2.07 -2.72 21.17
C ASP A 191 -1.57 -2.88 19.73
N GLN A 192 -1.30 -1.77 19.06
CA GLN A 192 -0.64 -1.76 17.76
C GLN A 192 0.75 -1.13 17.91
N ALA A 193 1.78 -1.84 17.45
CA ALA A 193 3.16 -1.39 17.56
C ALA A 193 3.39 0.01 16.95
N CYS A 194 2.77 0.30 15.80
CA CYS A 194 2.87 1.59 15.15
C CYS A 194 2.23 2.73 15.96
N VAL A 195 1.13 2.46 16.68
CA VAL A 195 0.46 3.45 17.53
C VAL A 195 1.29 3.71 18.77
N THR A 196 1.74 2.65 19.45
CA THR A 196 2.52 2.76 20.70
C THR A 196 3.89 3.40 20.49
N THR A 197 4.47 3.24 19.31
CA THR A 197 5.80 3.80 18.98
C THR A 197 5.72 5.23 18.41
N CYS A 198 4.54 5.71 18.02
CA CYS A 198 4.42 7.02 17.38
C CYS A 198 4.69 8.16 18.37
N PRO A 199 5.82 8.91 18.26
CA PRO A 199 6.16 9.97 19.21
C PRO A 199 5.23 11.17 19.14
N MET A 200 4.54 11.33 18.01
CA MET A 200 3.62 12.46 17.76
C MET A 200 2.16 12.11 18.07
N GLY A 201 1.86 10.85 18.42
CA GLY A 201 0.47 10.41 18.63
C GLY A 201 -0.41 10.56 17.39
N ALA A 202 0.19 10.59 16.21
CA ALA A 202 -0.52 10.82 14.94
C ALA A 202 -1.36 9.62 14.49
N LEU A 203 -1.19 8.45 15.09
CA LEU A 203 -1.89 7.22 14.76
C LEU A 203 -2.92 6.87 15.83
N LYS A 204 -4.11 6.47 15.39
CA LYS A 204 -5.20 6.05 16.28
C LYS A 204 -5.94 4.85 15.68
N VAL A 205 -6.54 4.05 16.54
CA VAL A 205 -7.49 3.01 16.15
C VAL A 205 -8.89 3.48 16.52
N VAL A 206 -9.80 3.42 15.54
CA VAL A 206 -11.19 3.85 15.69
C VAL A 206 -12.15 2.71 15.36
N ALA A 207 -13.34 2.73 15.94
CA ALA A 207 -14.38 1.73 15.69
C ALA A 207 -15.29 2.10 14.52
N GLU A 208 -15.41 3.40 14.22
CA GLU A 208 -16.24 3.88 13.12
C GLU A 208 -15.54 3.75 11.79
N LEU A 209 -16.30 3.44 10.76
CA LEU A 209 -15.78 3.35 9.40
C LEU A 209 -15.39 4.74 8.89
N PRO A 210 -14.11 5.01 8.65
CA PRO A 210 -13.67 6.30 8.11
C PRO A 210 -14.08 6.45 6.64
N SER A 211 -14.02 7.69 6.13
CA SER A 211 -14.22 7.96 4.71
C SER A 211 -13.24 7.17 3.84
N GLN A 212 -13.74 6.55 2.77
CA GLN A 212 -12.94 5.79 1.82
C GLN A 212 -12.44 6.65 0.64
N ILE A 213 -12.84 7.92 0.57
CA ILE A 213 -12.62 8.79 -0.59
C ILE A 213 -11.22 9.40 -0.58
N ASP A 214 -10.61 9.53 0.59
CA ASP A 214 -9.29 10.12 0.71
C ASP A 214 -8.19 9.27 0.05
N ILE A 215 -7.32 9.92 -0.72
CA ILE A 215 -6.23 9.29 -1.48
C ILE A 215 -5.07 8.86 -0.57
N GLY A 216 -4.81 9.62 0.50
CA GLY A 216 -3.65 9.43 1.36
C GLY A 216 -3.82 8.38 2.46
N GLY A 217 -5.02 8.17 2.92
CA GLY A 217 -5.34 7.35 4.08
C GLY A 217 -6.60 7.82 4.76
N TYR A 218 -6.73 7.54 6.05
CA TYR A 218 -7.82 8.05 6.84
C TYR A 218 -7.33 9.24 7.68
N ASP A 219 -7.63 10.45 7.25
CA ASP A 219 -7.37 11.64 8.04
C ASP A 219 -8.39 11.75 9.16
N VAL A 220 -7.90 11.83 10.38
CA VAL A 220 -8.71 11.99 11.59
C VAL A 220 -8.25 13.24 12.31
N ASN A 221 -9.17 14.00 12.85
CA ASN A 221 -8.85 15.16 13.65
C ASN A 221 -8.11 16.27 12.87
N LEU A 222 -8.73 16.73 11.81
CA LEU A 222 -8.27 17.87 11.00
C LEU A 222 -8.40 19.24 11.71
N ALA A 223 -8.63 19.27 13.02
CA ALA A 223 -8.59 20.50 13.78
C ALA A 223 -7.23 21.20 13.63
N PRO A 224 -7.17 22.51 13.53
CA PRO A 224 -5.90 23.21 13.48
C PRO A 224 -5.07 22.87 14.73
N PRO A 225 -3.75 22.70 14.59
CA PRO A 225 -2.89 22.47 15.74
C PRO A 225 -3.06 23.63 16.73
N PRO A 226 -2.93 23.37 18.04
CA PRO A 226 -2.96 24.43 19.03
C PRO A 226 -1.86 25.47 18.67
N PRO A 227 -2.10 26.75 18.89
CA PRO A 227 -1.08 27.76 18.64
C PRO A 227 0.20 27.39 19.42
N PRO A 228 1.37 27.64 18.84
CA PRO A 228 2.64 27.39 19.52
C PRO A 228 2.64 28.16 20.84
N PRO A 229 3.18 27.59 21.92
CA PRO A 229 3.24 28.26 23.20
C PRO A 229 3.99 29.58 23.06
N GLU A 230 3.44 30.64 23.63
CA GLU A 230 3.97 32.02 23.56
C GLU A 230 5.46 32.16 23.94
N LYS A 231 6.00 31.18 24.67
CA LYS A 231 7.39 31.10 25.11
C LYS A 231 8.42 31.15 23.96
N PHE A 232 8.02 30.85 22.72
CA PHE A 232 8.97 30.81 21.60
C PHE A 232 8.97 32.06 20.71
N GLY A 233 8.27 33.12 21.07
CA GLY A 233 8.30 34.40 20.35
C GLY A 233 7.81 34.34 18.90
N PHE A 234 7.26 33.21 18.47
CA PHE A 234 6.62 33.11 17.16
C PHE A 234 5.29 33.85 17.21
N ARG A 235 5.27 35.06 16.69
CA ARG A 235 4.02 35.78 16.42
C ARG A 235 3.23 34.95 15.42
N GLY A 236 2.06 34.48 15.85
CA GLY A 236 1.23 33.58 15.07
C GLY A 236 1.01 34.08 13.64
N ALA A 237 1.36 33.26 12.68
CA ALA A 237 0.92 33.47 11.32
C ALA A 237 -0.62 33.45 11.35
N LYS A 238 -1.24 34.54 10.86
CA LYS A 238 -2.70 34.58 10.70
C LYS A 238 -3.14 33.35 9.91
N PRO A 239 -4.15 32.61 10.36
CA PRO A 239 -4.69 31.51 9.59
C PRO A 239 -5.08 32.06 8.21
N GLN A 240 -4.49 31.50 7.15
CA GLN A 240 -4.92 31.80 5.79
C GLN A 240 -6.37 31.33 5.71
N SER A 241 -7.27 32.27 5.45
CA SER A 241 -8.67 31.99 5.18
C SER A 241 -8.76 30.87 4.13
N ALA A 242 -9.55 29.85 4.43
CA ALA A 242 -9.84 28.77 3.51
C ALA A 242 -10.23 29.39 2.16
N VAL A 243 -9.40 29.12 1.14
CA VAL A 243 -9.75 29.47 -0.23
C VAL A 243 -10.94 28.59 -0.57
N SER A 244 -12.13 29.18 -0.56
CA SER A 244 -13.33 28.57 -1.09
C SER A 244 -13.16 28.42 -2.60
N GLY A 245 -12.67 27.25 -3.03
CA GLY A 245 -12.67 26.88 -4.44
C GLY A 245 -14.10 26.67 -4.89
N LYS A 246 -14.69 27.70 -5.47
CA LYS A 246 -15.79 27.53 -6.41
C LYS A 246 -15.17 26.94 -7.68
N GLN A 247 -15.52 25.73 -8.01
CA GLN A 247 -16.01 25.17 -9.28
C GLN A 247 -16.01 23.66 -9.20
#